data_60e9cd325e226e0f6432082c2556ab71
#
_entry.id   60e9cd325e226e0f6432082c2556ab71
#
_cell.length_a   1.000
_cell.length_b   1.000
_cell.length_c   1.000
_cell.angle_alpha   90.00
_cell.angle_beta   90.00
_cell.angle_gamma   90.00
#
_symmetry.space_group_name_H-M   'P 1'
#
loop_
_entity.id
_entity.type
_entity.pdbx_description
1 polymer ?
#
loop_
_entity_poly.entity_id
_entity_poly.type
_entity_poly.pdbx_seq_one_letter_code
_entity_poly.pdbx_strand_id
1 'polypeptide(L)'
;MKTILGWCFNKVTRRYPGTLLLLAITLSGISIYWASGLTFNPRMDNLLPQDLPLIKEFNEVVAKTGGAGPLVIVLENLNPIQASEVIDKLALALEKVPGTHFVDSKIPEKFLKNRQLLLIPKADLLRLESFVEEAIDYARGQFGGFFGEDELFNPIKLQTLADQYQIFEDINSYHRGKRKKNYYIFVKPKGTVTDTDFTERYVQSIQKAIDQTGLENDIPDLAIKLTGSLMVRLEENQVIQSDLKKSA
;
A
#
# COMPACT_ATOMS: atom_id res chain seq x y z
N MET A 1 30.50 -8.11 -53.38
CA MET A 1 30.28 -9.13 -52.34
C MET A 1 28.87 -9.74 -52.31
N LYS A 2 27.80 -9.03 -52.65
CA LYS A 2 26.40 -9.55 -52.63
C LYS A 2 26.13 -10.69 -53.66
N THR A 3 26.78 -10.75 -54.79
CA THR A 3 26.55 -11.73 -55.85
C THR A 3 27.13 -13.12 -55.58
N ILE A 4 28.24 -13.23 -54.86
CA ILE A 4 28.89 -14.53 -54.57
C ILE A 4 28.10 -15.28 -53.50
N LEU A 5 27.63 -14.60 -52.47
CA LEU A 5 26.84 -15.18 -51.38
C LEU A 5 25.48 -15.71 -51.93
N GLY A 6 24.83 -14.96 -52.82
CA GLY A 6 23.56 -15.38 -53.46
C GLY A 6 23.73 -16.60 -54.35
N TRP A 7 24.84 -16.71 -55.07
CA TRP A 7 25.11 -17.85 -55.95
C TRP A 7 25.40 -19.12 -55.11
N CYS A 8 26.21 -19.03 -54.06
CA CYS A 8 26.48 -20.15 -53.17
C CYS A 8 25.20 -20.63 -52.45
N PHE A 9 24.38 -19.69 -51.99
CA PHE A 9 23.13 -20.01 -51.32
C PHE A 9 22.15 -20.73 -52.23
N ASN A 10 21.98 -20.26 -53.47
CA ASN A 10 21.08 -20.87 -54.45
C ASN A 10 21.55 -22.28 -54.90
N LYS A 11 22.87 -22.51 -55.01
CA LYS A 11 23.45 -23.80 -55.35
C LYS A 11 23.31 -24.84 -54.24
N VAL A 12 23.49 -24.43 -52.97
CA VAL A 12 23.34 -25.30 -51.80
C VAL A 12 21.86 -25.63 -51.57
N THR A 13 20.97 -24.61 -51.66
CA THR A 13 19.53 -24.78 -51.48
C THR A 13 18.90 -25.72 -52.50
N ARG A 14 19.39 -25.68 -53.75
CA ARG A 14 18.88 -26.56 -54.84
C ARG A 14 19.38 -28.00 -54.75
N ARG A 15 20.59 -28.20 -54.19
CA ARG A 15 21.23 -29.53 -54.16
C ARG A 15 20.91 -30.34 -52.89
N TYR A 16 20.64 -29.64 -51.79
CA TYR A 16 20.39 -30.29 -50.47
C TYR A 16 19.27 -29.63 -49.69
N PRO A 17 18.03 -29.58 -50.24
CA PRO A 17 16.94 -28.89 -49.54
C PRO A 17 16.58 -29.56 -48.21
N GLY A 18 16.68 -30.89 -48.10
CA GLY A 18 16.37 -31.63 -46.86
C GLY A 18 17.37 -31.36 -45.73
N THR A 19 18.67 -31.22 -46.06
CA THR A 19 19.70 -30.94 -45.06
C THR A 19 19.59 -29.53 -44.51
N LEU A 20 19.20 -28.56 -45.33
CA LEU A 20 18.94 -27.19 -44.92
C LEU A 20 17.71 -27.11 -44.01
N LEU A 21 16.66 -27.84 -44.30
CA LEU A 21 15.45 -27.91 -43.51
C LEU A 21 15.75 -28.55 -42.14
N LEU A 22 16.51 -29.65 -42.13
CA LEU A 22 16.90 -30.31 -40.92
C LEU A 22 17.80 -29.40 -40.03
N LEU A 23 18.73 -28.66 -40.63
CA LEU A 23 19.58 -27.69 -39.95
C LEU A 23 18.77 -26.51 -39.37
N ALA A 24 17.77 -26.01 -40.10
CA ALA A 24 16.87 -24.98 -39.61
C ALA A 24 16.04 -25.46 -38.43
N ILE A 25 15.51 -26.69 -38.49
CA ILE A 25 14.74 -27.26 -37.37
C ILE A 25 15.61 -27.47 -36.12
N THR A 26 16.86 -27.98 -36.32
CA THR A 26 17.78 -28.16 -35.19
C THR A 26 18.19 -26.82 -34.54
N LEU A 27 18.52 -25.81 -35.34
CA LEU A 27 18.82 -24.48 -34.87
C LEU A 27 17.62 -23.85 -34.11
N SER A 28 16.42 -23.99 -34.67
CA SER A 28 15.20 -23.53 -34.01
C SER A 28 14.96 -24.25 -32.66
N GLY A 29 15.16 -25.57 -32.65
CA GLY A 29 15.05 -26.35 -31.40
C GLY A 29 16.05 -25.90 -30.30
N ILE A 30 17.32 -25.66 -30.72
CA ILE A 30 18.34 -25.13 -29.80
C ILE A 30 17.97 -23.73 -29.31
N SER A 31 17.48 -22.86 -30.20
CA SER A 31 17.06 -21.52 -29.86
C SER A 31 15.87 -21.52 -28.88
N ILE A 32 14.89 -22.37 -29.07
CA ILE A 32 13.74 -22.54 -28.18
C ILE A 32 14.22 -23.06 -26.80
N TYR A 33 15.14 -24.02 -26.78
CA TYR A 33 15.71 -24.55 -25.57
C TYR A 33 16.44 -23.46 -24.78
N TRP A 34 17.23 -22.60 -25.42
CA TRP A 34 17.89 -21.49 -24.75
C TRP A 34 16.91 -20.39 -24.33
N ALA A 35 15.92 -20.11 -25.17
CA ALA A 35 14.88 -19.12 -24.84
C ALA A 35 14.01 -19.53 -23.63
N SER A 36 13.77 -20.85 -23.45
CA SER A 36 13.01 -21.35 -22.30
C SER A 36 13.71 -21.14 -20.96
N GLY A 37 15.03 -20.96 -20.98
CA GLY A 37 15.83 -20.61 -19.79
C GLY A 37 15.92 -19.12 -19.48
N LEU A 38 15.36 -18.25 -20.34
CA LEU A 38 15.34 -16.81 -20.10
C LEU A 38 14.28 -16.48 -19.05
N THR A 39 14.72 -16.01 -17.90
CA THR A 39 13.85 -15.47 -16.89
C THR A 39 13.63 -13.99 -17.15
N PHE A 40 12.38 -13.61 -17.34
CA PHE A 40 12.01 -12.20 -17.40
C PHE A 40 12.16 -11.59 -15.99
N ASN A 41 13.13 -10.69 -15.83
CA ASN A 41 13.32 -9.97 -14.59
C ASN A 41 12.65 -8.59 -14.69
N PRO A 42 11.44 -8.42 -14.15
CA PRO A 42 10.70 -7.17 -14.25
C PRO A 42 11.21 -6.07 -13.29
N ARG A 43 12.35 -6.30 -12.61
CA ARG A 43 12.93 -5.33 -11.67
C ARG A 43 13.45 -4.11 -12.41
N MET A 44 12.68 -3.05 -12.45
CA MET A 44 13.11 -1.77 -13.00
C MET A 44 14.33 -1.19 -12.26
N ASP A 45 14.48 -1.50 -10.99
CA ASP A 45 15.62 -1.05 -10.17
C ASP A 45 16.97 -1.52 -10.73
N ASN A 46 17.00 -2.69 -11.36
CA ASN A 46 18.22 -3.23 -11.96
C ASN A 46 18.59 -2.55 -13.29
N LEU A 47 17.67 -1.80 -13.89
CA LEU A 47 17.92 -1.03 -15.11
C LEU A 47 18.59 0.32 -14.83
N LEU A 48 18.53 0.77 -13.57
CA LEU A 48 19.16 2.03 -13.15
C LEU A 48 20.58 1.78 -12.69
N PRO A 49 21.55 2.63 -13.10
CA PRO A 49 22.92 2.52 -12.62
C PRO A 49 22.94 2.71 -11.10
N GLN A 50 23.37 1.65 -10.39
CA GLN A 50 23.37 1.63 -8.92
C GLN A 50 24.40 2.61 -8.31
N ASP A 51 25.32 3.12 -9.12
CA ASP A 51 26.37 4.05 -8.69
C ASP A 51 25.92 5.50 -8.56
N LEU A 52 24.72 5.83 -9.07
CA LEU A 52 24.18 7.19 -8.99
C LEU A 52 23.89 7.58 -7.54
N PRO A 53 24.31 8.77 -7.07
CA PRO A 53 24.06 9.24 -5.71
C PRO A 53 22.57 9.19 -5.34
N LEU A 54 21.69 9.60 -6.26
CA LEU A 54 20.25 9.58 -6.09
C LEU A 54 19.71 8.17 -5.81
N ILE A 55 20.26 7.14 -6.47
CA ILE A 55 19.84 5.75 -6.28
C ILE A 55 20.30 5.23 -4.92
N LYS A 56 21.50 5.62 -4.47
CA LYS A 56 22.01 5.29 -3.13
C LYS A 56 21.13 5.91 -2.04
N GLU A 57 20.78 7.19 -2.16
CA GLU A 57 19.87 7.87 -1.25
C GLU A 57 18.46 7.21 -1.26
N PHE A 58 17.94 6.91 -2.44
CA PHE A 58 16.67 6.20 -2.58
C PHE A 58 16.71 4.83 -1.88
N ASN A 59 17.73 4.04 -2.11
CA ASN A 59 17.90 2.73 -1.48
C ASN A 59 18.06 2.84 0.04
N GLU A 60 18.71 3.89 0.54
CA GLU A 60 18.82 4.17 1.96
C GLU A 60 17.46 4.52 2.58
N VAL A 61 16.66 5.35 1.92
CA VAL A 61 15.28 5.65 2.33
C VAL A 61 14.43 4.38 2.32
N VAL A 62 14.50 3.60 1.23
CA VAL A 62 13.79 2.31 1.11
C VAL A 62 14.19 1.35 2.24
N ALA A 63 15.48 1.25 2.57
CA ALA A 63 15.95 0.42 3.67
C ALA A 63 15.42 0.89 5.04
N LYS A 64 15.36 2.21 5.26
CA LYS A 64 14.83 2.80 6.51
C LYS A 64 13.31 2.70 6.62
N THR A 65 12.60 2.86 5.51
CA THR A 65 11.13 2.86 5.48
C THR A 65 10.52 1.48 5.21
N GLY A 66 11.32 0.47 4.90
CA GLY A 66 10.86 -0.89 4.61
C GLY A 66 10.24 -1.05 3.22
N GLY A 67 10.73 -0.32 2.20
CA GLY A 67 10.28 -0.46 0.81
C GLY A 67 9.01 0.33 0.45
N ALA A 68 8.57 0.19 -0.78
CA ALA A 68 7.45 0.94 -1.32
C ALA A 68 6.11 0.29 -0.95
N GLY A 69 5.25 1.05 -0.33
CA GLY A 69 3.83 0.78 -0.10
C GLY A 69 3.46 -0.41 0.79
N PRO A 70 2.48 -0.25 1.65
CA PRO A 70 1.95 -1.34 2.44
C PRO A 70 1.04 -2.25 1.61
N LEU A 71 0.95 -3.53 2.01
CA LEU A 71 -0.20 -4.35 1.71
C LEU A 71 -1.34 -3.91 2.63
N VAL A 72 -2.50 -3.67 2.08
CA VAL A 72 -3.66 -3.20 2.84
C VAL A 72 -4.68 -4.34 2.91
N ILE A 73 -5.04 -4.70 4.13
CA ILE A 73 -6.10 -5.67 4.39
C ILE A 73 -7.35 -4.90 4.76
N VAL A 74 -8.42 -5.16 4.03
CA VAL A 74 -9.71 -4.52 4.21
C VAL A 74 -10.67 -5.53 4.83
N LEU A 75 -11.18 -5.22 6.01
CA LEU A 75 -12.25 -5.99 6.64
C LEU A 75 -13.57 -5.28 6.36
N GLU A 76 -14.41 -5.88 5.54
CA GLU A 76 -15.72 -5.35 5.17
C GLU A 76 -16.80 -5.93 6.08
N ASN A 77 -17.80 -5.13 6.40
CA ASN A 77 -18.99 -5.51 7.19
C ASN A 77 -18.68 -5.97 8.63
N LEU A 78 -17.56 -5.58 9.19
CA LEU A 78 -17.20 -5.95 10.55
C LEU A 78 -18.02 -5.14 11.58
N ASN A 79 -18.64 -5.84 12.53
CA ASN A 79 -19.39 -5.19 13.61
C ASN A 79 -18.42 -4.45 14.54
N PRO A 80 -18.66 -3.17 14.87
CA PRO A 80 -17.82 -2.39 15.77
C PRO A 80 -17.56 -3.05 17.13
N ILE A 81 -18.50 -3.80 17.67
CA ILE A 81 -18.39 -4.48 18.97
C ILE A 81 -17.32 -5.59 18.93
N GLN A 82 -17.21 -6.30 17.81
CA GLN A 82 -16.27 -7.39 17.61
C GLN A 82 -14.96 -6.93 16.96
N ALA A 83 -14.91 -5.67 16.49
CA ALA A 83 -13.80 -5.17 15.68
C ALA A 83 -12.46 -5.27 16.41
N SER A 84 -12.40 -4.97 17.71
CA SER A 84 -11.16 -5.02 18.47
C SER A 84 -10.57 -6.43 18.53
N GLU A 85 -11.39 -7.42 18.84
CA GLU A 85 -10.94 -8.82 18.97
C GLU A 85 -10.49 -9.37 17.61
N VAL A 86 -11.27 -9.12 16.56
CA VAL A 86 -10.99 -9.60 15.20
C VAL A 86 -9.71 -8.98 14.66
N ILE A 87 -9.57 -7.66 14.77
CA ILE A 87 -8.40 -6.95 14.25
C ILE A 87 -7.15 -7.35 15.02
N ASP A 88 -7.23 -7.47 16.34
CA ASP A 88 -6.08 -7.86 17.16
C ASP A 88 -5.66 -9.32 16.88
N LYS A 89 -6.61 -10.25 16.75
CA LYS A 89 -6.32 -11.64 16.37
C LYS A 89 -5.64 -11.70 15.00
N LEU A 90 -6.17 -10.96 14.03
CA LEU A 90 -5.62 -10.92 12.69
C LEU A 90 -4.24 -10.26 12.65
N ALA A 91 -4.05 -9.12 13.31
CA ALA A 91 -2.77 -8.42 13.38
C ALA A 91 -1.66 -9.32 13.95
N LEU A 92 -1.96 -10.04 15.04
CA LEU A 92 -1.02 -11.00 15.64
C LEU A 92 -0.66 -12.17 14.70
N ALA A 93 -1.59 -12.62 13.87
CA ALA A 93 -1.32 -13.64 12.87
C ALA A 93 -0.41 -13.11 11.75
N LEU A 94 -0.66 -11.88 11.29
CA LEU A 94 0.08 -11.22 10.22
C LEU A 94 1.51 -10.84 10.65
N GLU A 95 1.73 -10.46 11.89
CA GLU A 95 3.07 -10.17 12.44
C GLU A 95 4.00 -11.40 12.39
N LYS A 96 3.43 -12.61 12.51
CA LYS A 96 4.19 -13.85 12.47
C LYS A 96 4.57 -14.30 11.05
N VAL A 97 4.01 -13.68 10.02
CA VAL A 97 4.31 -14.06 8.63
C VAL A 97 5.75 -13.67 8.29
N PRO A 98 6.57 -14.63 7.80
CA PRO A 98 7.94 -14.34 7.39
C PRO A 98 7.98 -13.26 6.31
N GLY A 99 8.85 -12.27 6.49
CA GLY A 99 8.95 -11.13 5.57
C GLY A 99 8.09 -9.92 5.95
N THR A 100 7.28 -9.99 7.00
CA THR A 100 6.61 -8.84 7.58
C THR A 100 7.60 -7.97 8.37
N HIS A 101 7.58 -6.68 8.13
CA HIS A 101 8.37 -5.70 8.89
C HIS A 101 7.58 -5.23 10.11
N PHE A 102 6.38 -4.71 9.88
CA PHE A 102 5.44 -4.35 10.95
C PHE A 102 4.00 -4.38 10.42
N VAL A 103 3.08 -4.50 11.35
CA VAL A 103 1.63 -4.43 11.12
C VAL A 103 1.09 -3.19 11.82
N ASP A 104 0.46 -2.31 11.06
CA ASP A 104 -0.18 -1.10 11.58
C ASP A 104 -1.71 -1.29 11.53
N SER A 105 -2.26 -1.69 12.65
CA SER A 105 -3.70 -1.91 12.83
C SER A 105 -4.35 -0.87 13.74
N LYS A 106 -3.53 -0.11 14.50
CA LYS A 106 -4.01 0.81 15.54
C LYS A 106 -3.44 2.20 15.38
N ILE A 107 -4.31 3.18 15.56
CA ILE A 107 -3.92 4.59 15.65
C ILE A 107 -3.35 4.84 17.05
N PRO A 108 -2.19 5.50 17.20
CA PRO A 108 -1.60 5.81 18.50
C PRO A 108 -2.39 6.92 19.22
N GLU A 109 -3.52 6.58 19.80
CA GLU A 109 -4.45 7.54 20.45
C GLU A 109 -3.77 8.49 21.42
N LYS A 110 -2.97 7.96 22.35
CA LYS A 110 -2.28 8.77 23.36
C LYS A 110 -1.36 9.81 22.73
N PHE A 111 -0.68 9.44 21.64
CA PHE A 111 0.20 10.33 20.91
C PHE A 111 -0.59 11.44 20.23
N LEU A 112 -1.71 11.11 19.59
CA LEU A 112 -2.57 12.05 18.88
C LEU A 112 -3.35 12.94 19.86
N LYS A 113 -3.95 12.38 20.90
CA LYS A 113 -4.69 13.13 21.93
C LYS A 113 -3.83 14.24 22.53
N ASN A 114 -2.59 13.96 22.84
CA ASN A 114 -1.67 14.97 23.38
C ASN A 114 -1.20 16.02 22.36
N ARG A 115 -1.51 15.84 21.07
CA ARG A 115 -1.08 16.70 19.96
C ARG A 115 -2.21 17.14 19.05
N GLN A 116 -3.45 16.99 19.47
CA GLN A 116 -4.65 17.34 18.67
C GLN A 116 -4.59 18.77 18.14
N LEU A 117 -4.13 19.71 18.97
CA LEU A 117 -3.99 21.12 18.58
C LEU A 117 -3.04 21.32 17.39
N LEU A 118 -2.04 20.44 17.20
CA LEU A 118 -1.14 20.52 16.03
C LEU A 118 -1.79 20.09 14.73
N LEU A 119 -2.94 19.43 14.77
CA LEU A 119 -3.71 19.00 13.61
C LEU A 119 -4.70 20.07 13.14
N ILE A 120 -4.90 21.12 13.94
CA ILE A 120 -5.81 22.24 13.64
C ILE A 120 -5.09 23.26 12.77
N PRO A 121 -5.71 23.77 11.68
CA PRO A 121 -5.15 24.85 10.88
C PRO A 121 -4.85 26.08 11.73
N LYS A 122 -3.74 26.77 11.43
CA LYS A 122 -3.29 27.94 12.20
C LYS A 122 -4.38 29.01 12.35
N ALA A 123 -5.20 29.24 11.31
CA ALA A 123 -6.27 30.22 11.34
C ALA A 123 -7.32 29.91 12.41
N ASP A 124 -7.63 28.63 12.62
CA ASP A 124 -8.62 28.21 13.59
C ASP A 124 -8.02 28.10 15.00
N LEU A 125 -6.71 27.85 15.11
CA LEU A 125 -5.98 27.99 16.38
C LEU A 125 -6.00 29.43 16.89
N LEU A 126 -5.81 30.43 16.02
CA LEU A 126 -5.88 31.85 16.39
C LEU A 126 -7.30 32.24 16.83
N ARG A 127 -8.33 31.68 16.21
CA ARG A 127 -9.72 31.87 16.64
C ARG A 127 -9.95 31.24 18.03
N LEU A 128 -9.41 30.05 18.23
CA LEU A 128 -9.52 29.35 19.51
C LEU A 128 -8.82 30.14 20.63
N GLU A 129 -7.66 30.72 20.34
CA GLU A 129 -6.92 31.60 21.23
C GLU A 129 -7.78 32.82 21.63
N SER A 130 -8.37 33.54 20.65
CA SER A 130 -9.25 34.68 20.93
C SER A 130 -10.47 34.29 21.78
N PHE A 131 -11.09 33.14 21.52
CA PHE A 131 -12.20 32.66 22.35
C PHE A 131 -11.79 32.35 23.77
N VAL A 132 -10.59 31.79 23.99
CA VAL A 132 -10.08 31.53 25.33
C VAL A 132 -9.79 32.83 26.07
N GLU A 133 -9.21 33.81 25.37
CA GLU A 133 -8.97 35.14 25.95
C GLU A 133 -10.29 35.83 26.34
N GLU A 134 -11.29 35.86 25.46
CA GLU A 134 -12.64 36.37 25.74
C GLU A 134 -13.27 35.67 26.94
N ALA A 135 -13.14 34.34 27.03
CA ALA A 135 -13.66 33.57 28.15
C ALA A 135 -12.97 33.92 29.48
N ILE A 136 -11.65 34.14 29.47
CA ILE A 136 -10.86 34.52 30.62
C ILE A 136 -11.26 35.94 31.10
N ASP A 137 -11.42 36.89 30.18
CA ASP A 137 -11.79 38.26 30.45
C ASP A 137 -13.22 38.34 31.02
N TYR A 138 -14.13 37.53 30.46
CA TYR A 138 -15.48 37.36 31.01
C TYR A 138 -15.44 36.80 32.46
N ALA A 139 -14.66 35.74 32.68
CA ALA A 139 -14.53 35.13 34.00
C ALA A 139 -13.89 36.08 35.04
N ARG A 140 -13.04 37.02 34.61
CA ARG A 140 -12.41 38.03 35.45
C ARG A 140 -13.31 39.24 35.76
N GLY A 141 -14.51 39.29 35.14
CA GLY A 141 -15.44 40.42 35.30
C GLY A 141 -14.96 41.72 34.63
N GLN A 142 -13.99 41.66 33.72
CA GLN A 142 -13.44 42.84 33.05
C GLN A 142 -14.38 43.44 32.01
N PHE A 143 -15.40 42.69 31.57
CA PHE A 143 -16.49 43.19 30.74
C PHE A 143 -17.61 43.79 31.56
N GLY A 144 -17.28 44.89 32.25
CA GLY A 144 -18.26 45.67 33.01
C GLY A 144 -19.13 46.53 32.11
N GLY A 145 -20.37 46.10 31.84
CA GLY A 145 -21.52 46.97 31.73
C GLY A 145 -21.75 47.84 30.50
N PHE A 146 -21.05 47.71 29.39
CA PHE A 146 -21.25 48.60 28.22
C PHE A 146 -21.76 47.93 26.97
N PHE A 147 -21.70 46.59 26.88
CA PHE A 147 -22.21 45.82 25.73
C PHE A 147 -23.39 44.95 26.21
N GLY A 148 -24.46 44.91 25.41
CA GLY A 148 -25.65 44.11 25.70
C GLY A 148 -25.31 42.60 25.89
N GLU A 149 -26.14 41.93 26.68
CA GLU A 149 -25.95 40.50 27.02
C GLU A 149 -25.82 39.55 25.81
N ASP A 150 -26.20 40.02 24.63
CA ASP A 150 -26.19 39.22 23.39
C ASP A 150 -24.84 39.15 22.64
N GLU A 151 -23.83 39.98 23.01
CA GLU A 151 -22.48 39.93 22.43
C GLU A 151 -21.44 39.22 23.33
N LEU A 152 -21.87 38.79 24.50
CA LEU A 152 -21.04 38.08 25.45
C LEU A 152 -20.68 36.68 25.01
N PHE A 153 -19.50 36.19 25.40
CA PHE A 153 -18.94 34.88 25.12
C PHE A 153 -19.98 33.82 24.76
N ASN A 154 -19.97 33.38 23.52
CA ASN A 154 -20.93 32.38 23.04
C ASN A 154 -20.26 30.98 23.05
N PRO A 155 -20.55 30.14 24.04
CA PRO A 155 -19.97 28.79 24.18
C PRO A 155 -20.35 27.89 22.97
N ILE A 156 -21.43 28.21 22.25
CA ILE A 156 -21.88 27.46 21.06
C ILE A 156 -20.83 27.55 19.96
N LYS A 157 -20.13 28.69 19.78
CA LYS A 157 -19.05 28.83 18.78
C LYS A 157 -17.87 27.93 19.07
N LEU A 158 -17.51 27.76 20.34
CA LEU A 158 -16.44 26.88 20.78
C LEU A 158 -16.81 25.42 20.54
N GLN A 159 -18.06 25.07 20.84
CA GLN A 159 -18.59 23.72 20.60
C GLN A 159 -18.65 23.39 19.11
N THR A 160 -19.06 24.34 18.27
CA THR A 160 -19.07 24.17 16.80
C THR A 160 -17.67 23.91 16.25
N LEU A 161 -16.65 24.62 16.75
CA LEU A 161 -15.25 24.35 16.39
C LEU A 161 -14.77 23.00 16.88
N ALA A 162 -15.09 22.63 18.12
CA ALA A 162 -14.77 21.32 18.67
C ALA A 162 -15.40 20.18 17.87
N ASP A 163 -16.67 20.34 17.48
CA ASP A 163 -17.42 19.39 16.65
C ASP A 163 -16.84 19.30 15.24
N GLN A 164 -16.45 20.44 14.66
CA GLN A 164 -15.84 20.48 13.32
C GLN A 164 -14.55 19.67 13.24
N TYR A 165 -13.73 19.71 14.29
CA TYR A 165 -12.46 18.99 14.34
C TYR A 165 -12.57 17.63 15.03
N GLN A 166 -13.75 17.26 15.56
CA GLN A 166 -13.97 16.06 16.36
C GLN A 166 -12.91 15.91 17.47
N ILE A 167 -12.50 17.06 18.06
CA ILE A 167 -11.36 17.14 18.98
C ILE A 167 -11.58 16.26 20.22
N PHE A 168 -12.84 15.93 20.54
CA PHE A 168 -13.22 15.21 21.75
C PHE A 168 -13.96 13.90 21.49
N GLU A 169 -14.38 13.61 20.24
CA GLU A 169 -15.08 12.38 19.91
C GLU A 169 -14.14 11.35 19.27
N ASP A 170 -14.14 10.18 19.87
CA ASP A 170 -13.68 8.88 19.37
C ASP A 170 -12.62 8.92 18.28
N ILE A 171 -11.37 9.22 18.68
CA ILE A 171 -10.25 8.67 17.91
C ILE A 171 -10.39 7.16 18.09
N ASN A 172 -11.05 6.53 17.12
CA ASN A 172 -11.16 5.09 17.07
C ASN A 172 -9.74 4.52 17.06
N SER A 173 -9.43 3.66 18.00
CA SER A 173 -8.12 3.03 18.13
C SER A 173 -7.69 2.25 16.86
N TYR A 174 -8.61 2.05 15.92
CA TYR A 174 -8.39 1.27 14.69
C TYR A 174 -8.64 2.11 13.44
N HIS A 175 -7.88 1.83 12.39
CA HIS A 175 -8.09 2.47 11.09
C HIS A 175 -9.47 2.11 10.53
N ARG A 176 -10.34 3.10 10.40
CA ARG A 176 -11.73 2.93 9.99
C ARG A 176 -12.08 3.81 8.80
N GLY A 177 -12.84 3.27 7.86
CA GLY A 177 -13.32 4.01 6.69
C GLY A 177 -14.46 4.98 7.02
N LYS A 178 -14.62 6.01 6.18
CA LYS A 178 -15.70 7.02 6.31
C LYS A 178 -17.11 6.41 6.43
N ARG A 179 -17.36 5.27 5.79
CA ARG A 179 -18.65 4.57 5.86
C ARG A 179 -18.86 3.75 7.14
N LYS A 180 -17.92 3.82 8.09
CA LYS A 180 -17.97 3.19 9.42
C LYS A 180 -18.16 1.65 9.46
N LYS A 181 -18.13 0.96 8.32
CA LYS A 181 -18.31 -0.49 8.20
C LYS A 181 -17.01 -1.23 7.81
N ASN A 182 -16.01 -0.50 7.30
CA ASN A 182 -14.78 -1.08 6.84
C ASN A 182 -13.63 -0.68 7.76
N TYR A 183 -12.81 -1.66 8.11
CA TYR A 183 -11.57 -1.47 8.86
C TYR A 183 -10.38 -1.82 7.98
N TYR A 184 -9.23 -1.25 8.31
CA TYR A 184 -8.01 -1.40 7.52
C TYR A 184 -6.85 -1.80 8.41
N ILE A 185 -6.06 -2.76 7.93
CA ILE A 185 -4.79 -3.13 8.52
C ILE A 185 -3.72 -2.92 7.46
N PHE A 186 -2.68 -2.16 7.78
CA PHE A 186 -1.56 -1.92 6.89
C PHE A 186 -0.41 -2.83 7.28
N VAL A 187 -0.02 -3.69 6.36
CA VAL A 187 1.09 -4.64 6.56
C VAL A 187 2.27 -4.20 5.72
N LYS A 188 3.37 -3.88 6.37
CA LYS A 188 4.60 -3.46 5.72
C LYS A 188 5.53 -4.66 5.54
N PRO A 189 5.90 -5.03 4.31
CA PRO A 189 6.88 -6.08 4.06
C PRO A 189 8.32 -5.58 4.25
N LYS A 190 9.26 -6.51 4.45
CA LYS A 190 10.71 -6.24 4.44
C LYS A 190 11.29 -6.13 3.04
N GLY A 191 10.61 -6.67 2.04
CA GLY A 191 11.03 -6.65 0.64
C GLY A 191 10.52 -5.44 -0.13
N THR A 192 10.98 -5.32 -1.37
CA THR A 192 10.57 -4.27 -2.29
C THR A 192 9.46 -4.75 -3.21
N VAL A 193 8.56 -3.84 -3.63
CA VAL A 193 7.46 -4.14 -4.60
C VAL A 193 7.99 -4.56 -5.96
N THR A 194 9.25 -4.24 -6.27
CA THR A 194 9.91 -4.55 -7.54
C THR A 194 10.37 -6.00 -7.63
N ASP A 195 10.46 -6.71 -6.48
CA ASP A 195 10.73 -8.14 -6.44
C ASP A 195 9.43 -8.94 -6.57
N THR A 196 9.13 -9.33 -7.80
CA THR A 196 7.89 -10.06 -8.13
C THR A 196 7.79 -11.40 -7.41
N ASP A 197 8.90 -12.14 -7.37
CA ASP A 197 8.92 -13.47 -6.72
C ASP A 197 8.72 -13.35 -5.20
N PHE A 198 9.30 -12.31 -4.60
CA PHE A 198 9.05 -12.01 -3.19
C PHE A 198 7.59 -11.61 -2.98
N THR A 199 7.06 -10.70 -3.82
CA THR A 199 5.70 -10.18 -3.70
C THR A 199 4.67 -11.30 -3.78
N GLU A 200 4.80 -12.20 -4.76
CA GLU A 200 3.88 -13.32 -4.93
C GLU A 200 3.89 -14.26 -3.72
N ARG A 201 5.07 -14.72 -3.30
CA ARG A 201 5.22 -15.60 -2.12
C ARG A 201 4.73 -14.94 -0.85
N TYR A 202 4.99 -13.65 -0.70
CA TYR A 202 4.58 -12.90 0.48
C TYR A 202 3.06 -12.75 0.55
N VAL A 203 2.39 -12.35 -0.55
CA VAL A 203 0.93 -12.24 -0.62
C VAL A 203 0.27 -13.59 -0.36
N GLN A 204 0.80 -14.69 -0.94
CA GLN A 204 0.31 -16.05 -0.67
C GLN A 204 0.45 -16.44 0.81
N SER A 205 1.56 -16.06 1.45
CA SER A 205 1.78 -16.32 2.88
C SER A 205 0.82 -15.52 3.77
N ILE A 206 0.54 -14.28 3.41
CA ILE A 206 -0.46 -13.43 4.07
C ILE A 206 -1.86 -14.03 3.91
N GLN A 207 -2.25 -14.43 2.69
CA GLN A 207 -3.55 -15.07 2.45
C GLN A 207 -3.69 -16.33 3.29
N LYS A 208 -2.68 -17.19 3.29
CA LYS A 208 -2.68 -18.40 4.11
C LYS A 208 -2.81 -18.10 5.61
N ALA A 209 -2.15 -17.04 6.09
CA ALA A 209 -2.27 -16.63 7.49
C ALA A 209 -3.68 -16.15 7.82
N ILE A 210 -4.32 -15.41 6.91
CA ILE A 210 -5.72 -14.97 7.03
C ILE A 210 -6.64 -16.22 7.11
N ASP A 211 -6.52 -17.14 6.16
CA ASP A 211 -7.34 -18.36 6.08
C ASP A 211 -7.21 -19.21 7.36
N GLN A 212 -5.99 -19.30 7.92
CA GLN A 212 -5.72 -20.02 9.16
C GLN A 212 -6.38 -19.40 10.40
N THR A 213 -6.75 -18.12 10.36
CA THR A 213 -7.50 -17.49 11.48
C THR A 213 -8.93 -18.00 11.59
N GLY A 214 -9.51 -18.49 10.50
CA GLY A 214 -10.90 -18.96 10.43
C GLY A 214 -11.96 -17.86 10.55
N LEU A 215 -11.56 -16.59 10.59
CA LEU A 215 -12.45 -15.45 10.91
C LEU A 215 -13.60 -15.29 9.94
N GLU A 216 -13.40 -15.53 8.65
CA GLU A 216 -14.47 -15.44 7.64
C GLU A 216 -15.52 -16.55 7.81
N ASN A 217 -15.13 -17.70 8.39
CA ASN A 217 -16.07 -18.78 8.68
C ASN A 217 -16.82 -18.55 10.00
N ASP A 218 -16.14 -17.91 10.97
CA ASP A 218 -16.65 -17.67 12.32
C ASP A 218 -17.63 -16.50 12.37
N ILE A 219 -17.49 -15.52 11.45
CA ILE A 219 -18.25 -14.27 11.48
C ILE A 219 -19.06 -14.14 10.19
N PRO A 220 -20.40 -14.21 10.28
CA PRO A 220 -21.27 -13.99 9.12
C PRO A 220 -21.04 -12.62 8.47
N ASP A 221 -21.06 -12.57 7.15
CA ASP A 221 -20.91 -11.37 6.33
C ASP A 221 -19.54 -10.67 6.37
N LEU A 222 -18.57 -11.14 7.18
CA LEU A 222 -17.22 -10.63 7.15
C LEU A 222 -16.54 -11.03 5.84
N ALA A 223 -16.02 -10.05 5.11
CA ALA A 223 -15.18 -10.28 3.96
C ALA A 223 -13.80 -9.64 4.18
N ILE A 224 -12.74 -10.42 4.00
CA ILE A 224 -11.35 -9.97 4.14
C ILE A 224 -10.73 -9.87 2.75
N LYS A 225 -10.37 -8.65 2.33
CA LYS A 225 -9.81 -8.39 1.00
C LYS A 225 -8.41 -7.82 1.11
N LEU A 226 -7.56 -8.23 0.17
CA LEU A 226 -6.22 -7.69 0.01
C LEU A 226 -6.22 -6.61 -1.07
N THR A 227 -5.52 -5.51 -0.83
CA THR A 227 -5.32 -4.40 -1.77
C THR A 227 -4.00 -3.68 -1.48
N GLY A 228 -3.75 -2.58 -2.19
CA GLY A 228 -2.52 -1.80 -2.02
C GLY A 228 -1.51 -2.04 -3.12
N SER A 229 -0.36 -1.36 -3.03
CA SER A 229 0.63 -1.33 -4.11
C SER A 229 1.21 -2.70 -4.47
N LEU A 230 1.31 -3.63 -3.50
CA LEU A 230 1.76 -5.00 -3.76
C LEU A 230 0.75 -5.78 -4.61
N MET A 231 -0.54 -5.65 -4.31
CA MET A 231 -1.59 -6.33 -5.07
C MET A 231 -1.68 -5.80 -6.49
N VAL A 232 -1.65 -4.48 -6.67
CA VAL A 232 -1.64 -3.85 -8.00
C VAL A 232 -0.48 -4.38 -8.85
N ARG A 233 0.72 -4.43 -8.27
CA ARG A 233 1.90 -4.97 -8.98
C ARG A 233 1.77 -6.44 -9.33
N LEU A 234 1.22 -7.24 -8.43
CA LEU A 234 0.99 -8.66 -8.67
C LEU A 234 0.01 -8.86 -9.84
N GLU A 235 -1.10 -8.12 -9.84
CA GLU A 235 -2.10 -8.16 -10.90
C GLU A 235 -1.52 -7.70 -12.25
N GLU A 236 -0.77 -6.59 -12.27
CA GLU A 236 -0.08 -6.10 -13.47
C GLU A 236 0.85 -7.18 -14.06
N ASN A 237 1.65 -7.83 -13.22
CA ASN A 237 2.55 -8.90 -13.68
C ASN A 237 1.78 -10.11 -14.21
N GLN A 238 0.69 -10.51 -13.57
CA GLN A 238 -0.14 -11.62 -14.05
C GLN A 238 -0.75 -11.31 -15.41
N VAL A 239 -1.23 -10.08 -15.62
CA VAL A 239 -1.74 -9.64 -16.93
C VAL A 239 -0.64 -9.71 -18.00
N ILE A 240 0.54 -9.14 -17.73
CA ILE A 240 1.68 -9.17 -18.66
C ILE A 240 2.06 -10.61 -19.01
N GLN A 241 2.18 -11.49 -18.02
CA GLN A 241 2.51 -12.91 -18.27
C GLN A 241 1.43 -13.63 -19.08
N SER A 242 0.16 -13.33 -18.82
CA SER A 242 -0.95 -13.93 -19.57
C SER A 242 -0.94 -13.50 -21.03
N ASP A 243 -0.65 -12.23 -21.28
CA ASP A 243 -0.60 -11.68 -22.65
C ASP A 243 0.61 -12.18 -23.43
N LEU A 244 1.75 -12.33 -22.77
CA LEU A 244 2.92 -12.98 -23.37
C LEU A 244 2.63 -14.43 -23.77
N LYS A 245 1.95 -15.20 -22.88
CA LYS A 245 1.56 -16.60 -23.18
C LYS A 245 0.55 -16.71 -24.33
N LYS A 246 -0.34 -15.72 -24.51
CA LYS A 246 -1.30 -15.71 -25.61
C LYS A 246 -0.67 -15.30 -26.95
N SER A 247 0.44 -14.57 -26.88
CA SER A 247 1.14 -14.04 -28.07
C SER A 247 2.22 -14.97 -28.58
N ALA A 248 2.61 -15.99 -27.82
CA ALA A 248 3.59 -17.01 -28.18
C ALA A 248 2.93 -18.26 -28.80
#